data_80a85e1fb0a8ccbff44f14ed53b41247
#
_entry.id   80a85e1fb0a8ccbff44f14ed53b41247
#
_cell.length_a   1.000
_cell.length_b   1.000
_cell.length_c   1.000
_cell.angle_alpha   90.00
_cell.angle_beta   90.00
_cell.angle_gamma   90.00
#
_symmetry.space_group_name_H-M   'P 1'
#
loop_
_entity.id
_entity.type
_entity.pdbx_description
1 polymer ?
#
loop_
_entity_poly.entity_id
_entity_poly.type
_entity_poly.pdbx_seq_one_letter_code
_entity_poly.pdbx_strand_id
1 'polypeptide(L)'
;LEKAYRIKKNADFQRIYKKGHSVANRQFVVYTCNNKEIDHFRLGISVSKKLGNAVLRNKIKRAIRENFKVHKSHILTKDIIVIARQPAKDMTTLQIQNSLEHVLKIAKVFNKKIK
;
A
#
# COMPACT_ATOMS: atom_id res chain seq x y z
N LEU A 1 4.68 -3.19 10.86
CA LEU A 1 5.65 -3.88 9.99
C LEU A 1 7.07 -3.53 10.35
N GLU A 2 7.96 -4.50 10.28
CA GLU A 2 9.39 -4.30 10.54
C GLU A 2 10.02 -3.42 9.46
N LYS A 3 11.18 -2.83 9.79
CA LYS A 3 11.91 -1.96 8.88
C LYS A 3 12.24 -2.61 7.53
N ALA A 4 12.53 -3.91 7.54
CA ALA A 4 12.86 -4.66 6.32
C ALA A 4 11.71 -4.69 5.31
N TYR A 5 10.46 -4.47 5.75
CA TYR A 5 9.26 -4.46 4.93
C TYR A 5 8.88 -3.07 4.46
N ARG A 6 9.69 -2.05 4.73
CA ARG A 6 9.36 -0.67 4.39
C ARG A 6 10.26 -0.13 3.29
N ILE A 7 9.66 0.55 2.33
CA ILE A 7 10.39 1.31 1.32
C ILE A 7 10.62 2.71 1.88
N LYS A 8 11.88 3.16 1.93
CA LYS A 8 12.24 4.46 2.52
C LYS A 8 12.96 5.39 1.57
N LYS A 9 13.73 4.85 0.63
CA LYS A 9 14.59 5.65 -0.25
C LYS A 9 13.80 6.25 -1.41
N ASN A 10 14.05 7.54 -1.69
CA ASN A 10 13.46 8.21 -2.85
C ASN A 10 13.77 7.47 -4.16
N ALA A 11 14.96 6.93 -4.29
CA ALA A 11 15.35 6.19 -5.48
C ALA A 11 14.44 4.99 -5.72
N ASP A 12 14.05 4.28 -4.65
CA ASP A 12 13.12 3.14 -4.75
C ASP A 12 11.73 3.61 -5.20
N PHE A 13 11.22 4.69 -4.60
CA PHE A 13 9.92 5.25 -5.02
C PHE A 13 9.94 5.64 -6.49
N GLN A 14 10.97 6.34 -6.94
CA GLN A 14 11.08 6.76 -8.33
C GLN A 14 11.15 5.58 -9.29
N ARG A 15 11.91 4.54 -8.93
CA ARG A 15 12.01 3.32 -9.74
C ARG A 15 10.65 2.64 -9.88
N ILE A 16 9.91 2.52 -8.78
CA ILE A 16 8.61 1.87 -8.76
C ILE A 16 7.60 2.66 -9.59
N TYR A 17 7.60 4.00 -9.46
CA TYR A 17 6.71 4.84 -10.27
C TYR A 17 7.00 4.73 -11.76
N LYS A 18 8.27 4.59 -12.15
CA LYS A 18 8.65 4.49 -13.55
C LYS A 18 8.43 3.11 -14.15
N LYS A 19 8.78 2.07 -13.42
CA LYS A 19 8.83 0.69 -13.96
C LYS A 19 7.68 -0.18 -13.52
N GLY A 20 6.94 0.22 -12.49
CA GLY A 20 5.85 -0.57 -11.95
C GLY A 20 4.56 -0.40 -12.72
N HIS A 21 3.58 -1.20 -12.34
CA HIS A 21 2.22 -1.09 -12.83
C HIS A 21 1.36 -0.45 -11.76
N SER A 22 0.35 0.31 -12.17
CA SER A 22 -0.57 0.92 -11.23
C SER A 22 -2.00 0.48 -11.48
N VAL A 23 -2.73 0.31 -10.39
CA VAL A 23 -4.18 0.16 -10.40
C VAL A 23 -4.75 1.10 -9.36
N ALA A 24 -6.03 1.38 -9.47
CA ALA A 24 -6.66 2.32 -8.56
C ALA A 24 -8.11 1.94 -8.31
N ASN A 25 -8.58 2.28 -7.13
CA ASN A 25 -9.99 2.44 -6.87
C ASN A 25 -10.25 3.90 -6.48
N ARG A 26 -11.43 4.20 -5.97
CA ARG A 26 -11.80 5.58 -5.64
C ARG A 26 -10.92 6.18 -4.55
N GLN A 27 -10.46 5.37 -3.59
CA GLN A 27 -9.77 5.84 -2.40
C GLN A 27 -8.26 5.68 -2.45
N PHE A 28 -7.74 4.74 -3.24
CA PHE A 28 -6.32 4.41 -3.25
C PHE A 28 -5.78 4.18 -4.65
N VAL A 29 -4.51 4.50 -4.83
CA VAL A 29 -3.72 4.08 -6.00
C VAL A 29 -2.65 3.15 -5.49
N VAL A 30 -2.45 2.01 -6.16
CA VAL A 30 -1.44 1.02 -5.78
C VAL A 30 -0.49 0.81 -6.95
N TYR A 31 0.80 1.02 -6.71
CA TYR A 31 1.87 0.68 -7.64
C TYR A 31 2.51 -0.62 -7.20
N THR A 32 2.78 -1.51 -8.14
CA THR A 32 3.49 -2.75 -7.89
C THR A 32 4.66 -2.88 -8.85
N CYS A 33 5.78 -3.38 -8.34
CA CYS A 33 6.98 -3.58 -9.15
C CYS A 33 7.69 -4.84 -8.69
N ASN A 34 8.10 -5.68 -9.63
CA ASN A 34 8.90 -6.85 -9.31
C ASN A 34 10.27 -6.43 -8.80
N ASN A 35 10.78 -7.14 -7.80
CA ASN A 35 12.11 -6.91 -7.27
C ASN A 35 12.75 -8.26 -6.95
N LYS A 36 13.78 -8.60 -7.70
CA LYS A 36 14.47 -9.90 -7.56
C LYS A 36 15.43 -9.94 -6.38
N GLU A 37 15.72 -8.79 -5.78
CA GLU A 37 16.69 -8.68 -4.70
C GLU A 37 16.07 -8.85 -3.31
N ILE A 38 14.75 -9.02 -3.24
CA ILE A 38 14.04 -9.18 -1.97
C ILE A 38 13.40 -10.56 -1.88
N ASP A 39 13.21 -11.04 -0.66
CA ASP A 39 12.59 -12.33 -0.38
C ASP A 39 11.22 -12.22 0.28
N HIS A 40 10.73 -11.00 0.43
CA HIS A 40 9.39 -10.68 0.94
C HIS A 40 8.94 -9.36 0.32
N PHE A 41 7.66 -9.02 0.47
CA PHE A 41 7.19 -7.74 -0.03
C PHE A 41 7.80 -6.57 0.73
N ARG A 42 7.83 -5.41 0.08
CA ARG A 42 8.14 -4.15 0.76
C ARG A 42 7.03 -3.14 0.47
N LEU A 43 6.70 -2.33 1.46
CA LEU A 43 5.59 -1.38 1.41
C LEU A 43 6.07 0.05 1.56
N GLY A 44 5.70 0.89 0.60
CA GLY A 44 5.80 2.34 0.70
C GLY A 44 4.40 2.93 0.82
N ILE A 45 4.26 3.97 1.62
CA ILE A 45 2.97 4.64 1.84
C ILE A 45 3.13 6.12 1.55
N SER A 46 2.19 6.67 0.78
CA SER A 46 2.15 8.09 0.48
C SER A 46 0.78 8.65 0.86
N VAL A 47 0.76 9.56 1.84
CA VAL A 47 -0.44 10.27 2.26
C VAL A 47 -0.12 11.76 2.24
N SER A 48 -0.68 12.47 1.27
CA SER A 48 -0.41 13.89 1.05
C SER A 48 -0.92 14.75 2.21
N LYS A 49 -0.21 15.84 2.48
CA LYS A 49 -0.65 16.85 3.44
C LYS A 49 -2.01 17.45 3.07
N LYS A 50 -2.41 17.36 1.82
CA LYS A 50 -3.73 17.85 1.35
C LYS A 50 -4.90 17.06 1.92
N LEU A 51 -4.67 15.84 2.42
CA LEU A 51 -5.75 15.03 2.98
C LEU A 51 -6.16 15.50 4.37
N GLY A 52 -5.28 16.15 5.10
CA GLY A 52 -5.60 16.65 6.42
C GLY A 52 -4.37 16.82 7.30
N ASN A 53 -4.60 16.98 8.60
CA ASN A 53 -3.54 17.17 9.58
C ASN A 53 -2.77 15.86 9.86
N ALA A 54 -1.74 15.96 10.70
CA ALA A 54 -0.90 14.82 11.01
C ALA A 54 -1.66 13.66 11.68
N VAL A 55 -2.65 13.98 12.52
CA VAL A 55 -3.45 12.96 13.22
C VAL A 55 -4.22 12.11 12.20
N LEU A 56 -4.90 12.76 11.25
CA LEU A 56 -5.66 12.06 10.22
C LEU A 56 -4.74 11.26 9.30
N ARG A 57 -3.64 11.85 8.87
CA ARG A 57 -2.68 11.18 7.99
C ARG A 57 -2.07 9.95 8.67
N ASN A 58 -1.75 10.05 9.95
CA ASN A 58 -1.21 8.92 10.71
C ASN A 58 -2.24 7.80 10.88
N LYS A 59 -3.51 8.16 11.06
CA LYS A 59 -4.61 7.19 11.12
C LYS A 59 -4.68 6.37 9.82
N ILE A 60 -4.63 7.04 8.68
CA ILE A 60 -4.67 6.38 7.37
C ILE A 60 -3.44 5.48 7.19
N LYS A 61 -2.25 5.98 7.50
CA LYS A 61 -1.01 5.19 7.40
C LYS A 61 -1.05 3.96 8.29
N ARG A 62 -1.54 4.10 9.51
CA ARG A 62 -1.67 2.98 10.45
C ARG A 62 -2.62 1.92 9.91
N ALA A 63 -3.76 2.34 9.38
CA ALA A 63 -4.73 1.40 8.81
C ALA A 63 -4.13 0.62 7.62
N ILE A 64 -3.34 1.28 6.77
CA ILE A 64 -2.65 0.63 5.67
C ILE A 64 -1.65 -0.40 6.19
N ARG A 65 -0.83 -0.03 7.17
CA ARG A 65 0.16 -0.95 7.76
C ARG A 65 -0.52 -2.16 8.41
N GLU A 66 -1.62 -1.94 9.12
CA GLU A 66 -2.36 -3.04 9.75
C GLU A 66 -2.92 -4.01 8.72
N ASN A 67 -3.42 -3.51 7.60
CA ASN A 67 -3.90 -4.37 6.52
C ASN A 67 -2.79 -5.27 6.00
N PHE A 68 -1.63 -4.70 5.71
CA PHE A 68 -0.48 -5.46 5.23
C PHE A 68 0.05 -6.43 6.28
N LYS A 69 0.00 -6.06 7.55
CA LYS A 69 0.42 -6.93 8.64
C LYS A 69 -0.49 -8.16 8.74
N VAL A 70 -1.80 -7.96 8.65
CA VAL A 70 -2.78 -9.07 8.70
C VAL A 70 -2.55 -10.04 7.55
N HIS A 71 -2.24 -9.53 6.37
CA HIS A 71 -2.04 -10.36 5.17
C HIS A 71 -0.57 -10.68 4.88
N LYS A 72 0.31 -10.49 5.86
CA LYS A 72 1.76 -10.54 5.66
C LYS A 72 2.24 -11.80 4.95
N SER A 73 1.72 -12.97 5.33
CA SER A 73 2.13 -14.26 4.75
C SER A 73 1.49 -14.56 3.40
N HIS A 74 0.57 -13.71 2.95
CA HIS A 74 -0.21 -13.95 1.73
C HIS A 74 0.07 -12.94 0.64
N ILE A 75 1.05 -12.04 0.84
CA ILE A 75 1.39 -11.02 -0.13
C ILE A 75 2.60 -11.47 -0.95
N LEU A 76 2.49 -11.33 -2.28
CA LEU A 76 3.57 -11.70 -3.19
C LEU A 76 4.83 -10.87 -2.94
N THR A 77 5.97 -11.41 -3.32
CA THR A 77 7.29 -10.76 -3.17
C THR A 77 7.43 -9.67 -4.23
N LYS A 78 6.96 -8.48 -3.87
CA LYS A 78 6.97 -7.29 -4.75
C LYS A 78 7.22 -6.04 -3.94
N ASP A 79 7.69 -5.00 -4.61
CA ASP A 79 7.63 -3.64 -4.07
C ASP A 79 6.25 -3.07 -4.35
N ILE A 80 5.60 -2.56 -3.31
CA ILE A 80 4.23 -2.07 -3.38
C ILE A 80 4.19 -0.68 -2.76
N ILE A 81 3.61 0.29 -3.49
CA ILE A 81 3.35 1.63 -2.97
C ILE A 81 1.86 1.86 -2.93
N VAL A 82 1.34 2.28 -1.78
CA VAL A 82 -0.06 2.65 -1.60
C VAL A 82 -0.15 4.15 -1.42
N ILE A 83 -0.93 4.79 -2.29
CA ILE A 83 -1.16 6.25 -2.25
C ILE A 83 -2.62 6.48 -1.87
N ALA A 84 -2.85 7.23 -0.79
CA ALA A 84 -4.21 7.60 -0.38
C ALA A 84 -4.70 8.79 -1.20
N ARG A 85 -5.94 8.70 -1.68
CA ARG A 85 -6.62 9.76 -2.42
C ARG A 85 -7.58 10.50 -1.50
N GLN A 86 -8.04 11.68 -1.94
CA GLN A 86 -8.92 12.55 -1.15
C GLN A 86 -10.11 11.83 -0.50
N PRO A 87 -10.84 10.95 -1.19
CA PRO A 87 -11.98 10.27 -0.57
C PRO A 87 -11.63 9.41 0.65
N ALA A 88 -10.37 9.02 0.82
CA ALA A 88 -9.96 8.23 1.99
C ALA A 88 -10.02 9.02 3.30
N LYS A 89 -9.99 10.34 3.23
CA LYS A 89 -9.93 11.19 4.44
C LYS A 89 -11.16 11.05 5.35
N ASP A 90 -12.31 10.73 4.79
CA ASP A 90 -13.57 10.65 5.53
C ASP A 90 -13.97 9.22 5.90
N MET A 91 -13.09 8.26 5.65
CA MET A 91 -13.41 6.85 5.87
C MET A 91 -13.10 6.40 7.31
N THR A 92 -13.92 5.49 7.82
CA THR A 92 -13.59 4.77 9.04
C THR A 92 -12.46 3.80 8.78
N THR A 93 -11.84 3.29 9.84
CA THR A 93 -10.79 2.28 9.71
C THR A 93 -11.28 1.04 8.95
N LEU A 94 -12.49 0.58 9.25
CA LEU A 94 -13.07 -0.57 8.57
C LEU A 94 -13.28 -0.31 7.08
N GLN A 95 -13.76 0.88 6.73
CA GLN A 95 -13.94 1.26 5.33
C GLN A 95 -12.60 1.30 4.60
N ILE A 96 -11.55 1.82 5.25
CA ILE A 96 -10.19 1.81 4.68
C ILE A 96 -9.73 0.38 4.43
N GLN A 97 -9.93 -0.52 5.39
CA GLN A 97 -9.54 -1.92 5.23
C GLN A 97 -10.25 -2.57 4.05
N ASN A 98 -11.56 -2.38 3.93
CA ASN A 98 -12.33 -2.95 2.83
C ASN A 98 -11.90 -2.40 1.47
N SER A 99 -11.65 -1.10 1.39
CA SER A 99 -11.19 -0.45 0.16
C SER A 99 -9.80 -0.92 -0.25
N LEU A 100 -8.89 -1.08 0.73
CA LEU A 100 -7.55 -1.60 0.47
C LEU A 100 -7.60 -3.02 -0.06
N GLU A 101 -8.37 -3.90 0.57
CA GLU A 101 -8.48 -5.28 0.09
C GLU A 101 -9.01 -5.33 -1.34
N HIS A 102 -9.98 -4.48 -1.65
CA HIS A 102 -10.52 -4.38 -3.00
C HIS A 102 -9.43 -4.00 -4.02
N VAL A 103 -8.69 -2.93 -3.76
CA VAL A 103 -7.67 -2.47 -4.71
C VAL A 103 -6.47 -3.43 -4.78
N LEU A 104 -6.11 -4.06 -3.67
CA LEU A 104 -5.01 -5.02 -3.64
C LEU A 104 -5.36 -6.30 -4.42
N LYS A 105 -6.62 -6.72 -4.41
CA LYS A 105 -7.09 -7.81 -5.26
C LYS A 105 -7.00 -7.47 -6.73
N ILE A 106 -7.37 -6.24 -7.11
CA ILE A 106 -7.23 -5.75 -8.48
C ILE A 106 -5.75 -5.74 -8.88
N ALA A 107 -4.87 -5.33 -7.96
CA ALA A 107 -3.43 -5.30 -8.20
C ALA A 107 -2.79 -6.69 -8.25
N LYS A 108 -3.52 -7.73 -7.87
CA LYS A 108 -3.05 -9.13 -7.87
C LYS A 108 -1.81 -9.33 -7.00
N VAL A 109 -1.79 -8.69 -5.82
CA VAL A 109 -0.66 -8.82 -4.89
C VAL A 109 -0.83 -9.98 -3.92
N PHE A 110 -2.03 -10.53 -3.77
CA PHE A 110 -2.26 -11.68 -2.93
C PHE A 110 -1.91 -12.96 -3.66
N ASN A 111 -1.36 -13.93 -2.93
CA ASN A 111 -1.14 -15.25 -3.50
C ASN A 111 -2.48 -16.01 -3.61
N LYS A 112 -2.46 -17.17 -4.28
CA LYS A 112 -3.68 -17.92 -4.61
C LYS A 112 -4.46 -18.46 -3.41
N LYS A 113 -3.87 -18.44 -2.21
CA LYS A 113 -4.51 -18.95 -1.00
C LYS A 113 -5.52 -17.97 -0.41
N ILE A 114 -5.48 -16.72 -0.82
CA ILE A 114 -6.44 -15.71 -0.38
C ILE A 114 -7.57 -15.63 -1.40
N LYS A 115 -8.76 -15.82 -0.90
CA LYS A 115 -9.98 -15.75 -1.71
C LYS A 115 -10.79 -14.50 -1.38
#